data_ae15037ac3848198ad1c35e07c673eb5
#
_entry.id   ae15037ac3848198ad1c35e07c673eb5
#
_cell.length_a   1.000
_cell.length_b   1.000
_cell.length_c   1.000
_cell.angle_alpha   90.00
_cell.angle_beta   90.00
_cell.angle_gamma   90.00
#
_symmetry.space_group_name_H-M   'P 1'
#
loop_
_entity.id
_entity.type
_entity.pdbx_description
1 polymer ?
#
loop_
_entity_poly.entity_id
_entity_poly.type
_entity_poly.pdbx_seq_one_letter_code
_entity_poly.pdbx_strand_id
1 'polypeptide(L)'
;MNKEDTLNLFDPEIEFIFYSRSANKIPGKGIGESLPKSKVSEYKELFEIKNFRKVLSNFYVNEKVDGVYSPLFELDGKHWMSVEHFYHANKFKKNNKKYYNTFAFGSGSEWETCPLKALGAGGKTGIVREKDSNTKKSRIVYKRSKDIIIDEDFFDNKNNEIVMMRAQQAKYEQHEFCKKVLLATKDAKLSHFIPRKPKGQNLIVFYNTMMIRKKLKLKYRLEK
;
A
#
# COMPACT_ATOMS: atom_id res chain seq x y z
N MET A 1 -11.76 -8.45 15.17
CA MET A 1 -10.65 -9.43 15.11
C MET A 1 -10.37 -9.85 16.53
N ASN A 2 -10.58 -11.11 16.86
CA ASN A 2 -10.33 -11.63 18.22
C ASN A 2 -8.82 -11.73 18.46
N LYS A 3 -8.39 -11.62 19.74
CA LYS A 3 -6.98 -11.78 20.13
C LYS A 3 -6.38 -13.12 19.67
N GLU A 4 -7.15 -14.19 19.64
CA GLU A 4 -6.72 -15.52 19.16
C GLU A 4 -6.39 -15.53 17.66
N ASP A 5 -7.13 -14.77 16.83
CA ASP A 5 -6.87 -14.68 15.39
C ASP A 5 -5.51 -14.01 15.07
N THR A 6 -4.98 -13.22 16.00
CA THR A 6 -3.72 -12.50 15.83
C THR A 6 -2.51 -13.29 16.29
N LEU A 7 -2.67 -14.23 17.24
CA LEU A 7 -1.57 -15.01 17.82
C LEU A 7 -0.86 -15.94 16.81
N ASN A 8 -1.51 -16.28 15.69
CA ASN A 8 -0.98 -17.21 14.69
C ASN A 8 -0.75 -16.55 13.31
N LEU A 9 -0.67 -15.23 13.24
CA LEU A 9 -0.47 -14.52 11.97
C LEU A 9 1.00 -14.31 11.62
N PHE A 10 1.89 -14.31 12.61
CA PHE A 10 3.30 -14.04 12.42
C PHE A 10 4.17 -14.57 13.57
N ASP A 11 5.44 -14.80 13.24
CA ASP A 11 6.50 -15.05 14.22
C ASP A 11 6.94 -13.70 14.83
N PRO A 12 6.83 -13.52 16.16
CA PRO A 12 7.16 -12.25 16.82
C PRO A 12 8.67 -11.92 16.81
N GLU A 13 9.52 -12.90 16.56
CA GLU A 13 10.98 -12.69 16.51
C GLU A 13 11.44 -12.07 15.20
N ILE A 14 10.57 -12.12 14.15
CA ILE A 14 10.91 -11.66 12.81
C ILE A 14 10.02 -10.49 12.42
N GLU A 15 10.61 -9.34 12.17
CA GLU A 15 9.86 -8.15 11.77
C GLU A 15 10.52 -7.47 10.57
N PHE A 16 9.70 -7.21 9.53
CA PHE A 16 10.08 -6.36 8.40
C PHE A 16 9.28 -5.07 8.44
N ILE A 17 10.01 -3.95 8.30
CA ILE A 17 9.44 -2.60 8.37
C ILE A 17 9.49 -1.97 6.99
N PHE A 18 8.34 -1.53 6.49
CA PHE A 18 8.23 -1.01 5.14
C PHE A 18 7.47 0.31 5.04
N TYR A 19 7.77 1.08 4.02
CA TYR A 19 7.03 2.25 3.53
C TYR A 19 7.48 2.59 2.10
N SER A 20 6.81 3.54 1.44
CA SER A 20 7.04 3.88 0.03
C SER A 20 8.46 4.35 -0.30
N ARG A 21 9.21 4.87 0.69
CA ARG A 21 10.59 5.35 0.51
C ARG A 21 11.63 4.47 1.20
N SER A 22 11.30 3.23 1.52
CA SER A 22 12.25 2.29 2.10
C SER A 22 13.47 2.13 1.23
N ALA A 23 14.66 2.13 1.86
CA ALA A 23 15.90 1.84 1.17
C ALA A 23 15.94 0.36 0.72
N ASN A 24 16.64 0.11 -0.40
CA ASN A 24 16.89 -1.24 -0.86
C ASN A 24 17.99 -1.89 -0.03
N LYS A 25 17.61 -2.48 1.10
CA LYS A 25 18.50 -3.26 1.97
C LYS A 25 18.04 -4.70 2.02
N ILE A 26 18.94 -5.63 2.22
CA ILE A 26 18.60 -7.04 2.43
C ILE A 26 17.70 -7.23 3.65
N PRO A 27 16.87 -8.29 3.71
CA PRO A 27 16.00 -8.57 4.83
C PRO A 27 16.73 -8.58 6.19
N GLY A 28 16.13 -8.01 7.22
CA GLY A 28 16.70 -7.89 8.56
C GLY A 28 17.74 -6.78 8.73
N LYS A 29 18.04 -5.99 7.66
CA LYS A 29 18.98 -4.84 7.72
C LYS A 29 18.29 -3.49 7.54
N GLY A 30 16.96 -3.46 7.50
CA GLY A 30 16.18 -2.23 7.64
C GLY A 30 16.27 -1.69 9.07
N ILE A 31 16.04 -0.39 9.23
CA ILE A 31 16.05 0.24 10.57
C ILE A 31 14.92 -0.35 11.40
N GLY A 32 15.27 -0.92 12.56
CA GLY A 32 14.31 -1.52 13.50
C GLY A 32 13.81 -2.91 13.12
N GLU A 33 14.29 -3.49 12.01
CA GLU A 33 13.97 -4.86 11.62
C GLU A 33 14.70 -5.89 12.46
N SER A 34 14.06 -7.06 12.63
CA SER A 34 14.67 -8.24 13.22
C SER A 34 14.59 -9.44 12.28
N LEU A 35 15.69 -10.15 12.12
CA LEU A 35 15.78 -11.45 11.48
C LEU A 35 16.93 -12.24 12.14
N PRO A 36 16.61 -13.24 13.00
CA PRO A 36 17.62 -14.07 13.65
C PRO A 36 18.49 -14.80 12.63
N LYS A 37 19.80 -14.94 12.93
CA LYS A 37 20.75 -15.61 12.02
C LYS A 37 20.33 -17.04 11.69
N SER A 38 19.75 -17.77 12.63
CA SER A 38 19.23 -19.13 12.45
C SER A 38 18.08 -19.21 11.44
N LYS A 39 17.36 -18.11 11.21
CA LYS A 39 16.20 -18.05 10.31
C LYS A 39 16.52 -17.51 8.90
N VAL A 40 17.71 -16.96 8.68
CA VAL A 40 18.11 -16.34 7.39
C VAL A 40 17.89 -17.28 6.21
N SER A 41 18.23 -18.56 6.37
CA SER A 41 18.08 -19.56 5.30
C SER A 41 16.63 -19.76 4.83
N GLU A 42 15.64 -19.48 5.69
CA GLU A 42 14.22 -19.59 5.35
C GLU A 42 13.77 -18.48 4.39
N TYR A 43 14.47 -17.35 4.35
CA TYR A 43 14.11 -16.15 3.58
C TYR A 43 14.93 -15.97 2.29
N LYS A 44 15.64 -17.01 1.79
CA LYS A 44 16.51 -16.94 0.59
C LYS A 44 15.82 -16.24 -0.58
N GLU A 45 14.58 -16.58 -0.87
CA GLU A 45 13.82 -15.96 -1.95
C GLU A 45 13.66 -14.44 -1.75
N LEU A 46 13.40 -13.98 -0.52
CA LEU A 46 13.24 -12.55 -0.22
C LEU A 46 14.56 -11.78 -0.37
N PHE A 47 15.70 -12.43 -0.15
CA PHE A 47 17.03 -11.82 -0.35
C PHE A 47 17.30 -11.50 -1.82
N GLU A 48 16.73 -12.26 -2.76
CA GLU A 48 16.86 -12.02 -4.20
C GLU A 48 15.94 -10.91 -4.71
N ILE A 49 14.93 -10.50 -3.93
CA ILE A 49 13.95 -9.50 -4.35
C ILE A 49 14.40 -8.09 -3.97
N LYS A 50 14.85 -7.33 -4.95
CA LYS A 50 15.19 -5.91 -4.76
C LYS A 50 13.95 -5.09 -4.40
N ASN A 51 14.12 -4.12 -3.50
CA ASN A 51 13.06 -3.17 -3.12
C ASN A 51 11.77 -3.81 -2.56
N PHE A 52 11.79 -5.05 -2.04
CA PHE A 52 10.61 -5.76 -1.54
C PHE A 52 9.75 -4.91 -0.58
N ARG A 53 10.38 -4.05 0.24
CA ARG A 53 9.68 -3.15 1.17
C ARG A 53 8.81 -2.12 0.45
N LYS A 54 9.27 -1.61 -0.70
CA LYS A 54 8.47 -0.69 -1.52
C LYS A 54 7.28 -1.42 -2.13
N VAL A 55 7.47 -2.67 -2.57
CA VAL A 55 6.40 -3.51 -3.12
C VAL A 55 5.30 -3.78 -2.09
N LEU A 56 5.66 -3.97 -0.82
CA LEU A 56 4.68 -4.15 0.28
C LEU A 56 3.85 -2.89 0.55
N SER A 57 4.35 -1.70 0.20
CA SER A 57 3.64 -0.43 0.45
C SER A 57 2.36 -0.30 -0.38
N ASN A 58 1.37 0.39 0.20
CA ASN A 58 0.15 0.78 -0.51
C ASN A 58 0.39 1.78 -1.64
N PHE A 59 1.55 2.45 -1.64
CA PHE A 59 2.00 3.38 -2.68
C PHE A 59 2.70 2.70 -3.87
N TYR A 60 2.89 1.39 -3.83
CA TYR A 60 3.57 0.70 -4.91
C TYR A 60 2.79 0.82 -6.22
N VAL A 61 3.50 1.12 -7.28
CA VAL A 61 3.05 1.09 -8.67
C VAL A 61 4.04 0.27 -9.49
N ASN A 62 3.60 -0.31 -10.60
CA ASN A 62 4.49 -0.98 -11.54
C ASN A 62 5.53 -0.02 -12.09
N GLU A 63 6.71 -0.53 -12.37
CA GLU A 63 7.67 0.16 -13.21
C GLU A 63 7.10 0.28 -14.64
N LYS A 64 7.47 1.33 -15.35
CA LYS A 64 7.10 1.48 -16.74
C LYS A 64 7.78 0.42 -17.59
N VAL A 65 7.04 -0.20 -18.47
CA VAL A 65 7.57 -1.04 -19.53
C VAL A 65 7.44 -0.25 -20.85
N ASP A 66 8.54 -0.03 -21.53
CA ASP A 66 8.60 0.79 -22.75
C ASP A 66 7.94 2.17 -22.61
N GLY A 67 8.13 2.79 -21.45
CA GLY A 67 7.56 4.09 -21.14
C GLY A 67 6.08 4.08 -20.73
N VAL A 68 5.42 2.93 -20.75
CA VAL A 68 3.98 2.77 -20.48
C VAL A 68 3.74 2.24 -19.08
N TYR A 69 2.80 2.85 -18.36
CA TYR A 69 2.30 2.32 -17.08
C TYR A 69 1.27 1.22 -17.30
N SER A 70 1.24 0.25 -16.38
CA SER A 70 0.18 -0.73 -16.26
C SER A 70 -0.43 -0.70 -14.86
N PRO A 71 -1.77 -0.87 -14.73
CA PRO A 71 -2.41 -0.92 -13.41
C PRO A 71 -2.00 -2.16 -12.63
N LEU A 72 -2.07 -2.08 -11.28
CA LEU A 72 -1.79 -3.22 -10.42
C LEU A 72 -2.97 -4.20 -10.31
N PHE A 73 -4.18 -3.70 -10.34
CA PHE A 73 -5.38 -4.52 -10.18
C PHE A 73 -6.63 -3.84 -10.74
N GLU A 74 -7.64 -4.64 -10.97
CA GLU A 74 -9.00 -4.20 -11.26
C GLU A 74 -9.89 -4.39 -10.03
N LEU A 75 -10.72 -3.40 -9.73
CA LEU A 75 -11.71 -3.48 -8.64
C LEU A 75 -12.84 -2.48 -8.91
N ASP A 76 -14.09 -2.91 -8.65
CA ASP A 76 -15.30 -2.13 -8.91
C ASP A 76 -15.40 -1.66 -10.39
N GLY A 77 -15.00 -2.53 -11.34
CA GLY A 77 -15.04 -2.26 -12.78
C GLY A 77 -14.08 -1.16 -13.26
N LYS A 78 -12.99 -0.91 -12.51
CA LYS A 78 -11.97 0.08 -12.84
C LYS A 78 -10.57 -0.45 -12.57
N HIS A 79 -9.61 0.05 -13.32
CA HIS A 79 -8.20 -0.24 -13.15
C HIS A 79 -7.53 0.76 -12.18
N TRP A 80 -6.67 0.26 -11.31
CA TRP A 80 -6.03 1.05 -10.25
C TRP A 80 -4.52 0.87 -10.25
N MET A 81 -3.82 1.99 -10.23
CA MET A 81 -2.35 1.99 -10.19
C MET A 81 -1.77 1.59 -8.84
N SER A 82 -2.49 1.79 -7.75
CA SER A 82 -2.05 1.40 -6.40
C SER A 82 -3.24 1.34 -5.43
N VAL A 83 -3.00 0.76 -4.25
CA VAL A 83 -3.95 0.74 -3.15
C VAL A 83 -4.36 2.16 -2.73
N GLU A 84 -3.42 3.12 -2.72
CA GLU A 84 -3.69 4.52 -2.39
C GLU A 84 -4.69 5.16 -3.35
N HIS A 85 -4.60 4.88 -4.66
CA HIS A 85 -5.56 5.43 -5.63
C HIS A 85 -6.98 4.97 -5.31
N PHE A 86 -7.19 3.67 -5.13
CA PHE A 86 -8.51 3.13 -4.78
C PHE A 86 -9.03 3.70 -3.46
N TYR A 87 -8.18 3.72 -2.43
CA TYR A 87 -8.54 4.23 -1.11
C TYR A 87 -8.97 5.70 -1.15
N HIS A 88 -8.20 6.54 -1.83
CA HIS A 88 -8.50 7.98 -1.93
C HIS A 88 -9.72 8.26 -2.81
N ALA A 89 -9.92 7.50 -3.88
CA ALA A 89 -11.12 7.57 -4.70
C ALA A 89 -12.39 7.31 -3.87
N ASN A 90 -12.40 6.23 -3.11
CA ASN A 90 -13.59 5.78 -2.38
C ASN A 90 -14.09 6.78 -1.32
N LYS A 91 -13.31 7.78 -0.96
CA LYS A 91 -13.75 8.90 -0.12
C LYS A 91 -14.82 9.78 -0.77
N PHE A 92 -15.01 9.64 -2.10
CA PHE A 92 -15.88 10.49 -2.91
C PHE A 92 -16.89 9.68 -3.73
N LYS A 93 -17.01 8.38 -3.45
CA LYS A 93 -17.76 7.45 -4.30
C LYS A 93 -19.25 7.73 -4.32
N LYS A 94 -19.80 8.18 -3.20
CA LYS A 94 -21.25 8.47 -3.04
C LYS A 94 -21.59 9.85 -3.57
N ASN A 95 -20.97 10.88 -3.01
CA ASN A 95 -21.38 12.27 -3.21
C ASN A 95 -20.72 12.91 -4.43
N ASN A 96 -19.58 12.39 -4.91
CA ASN A 96 -18.89 12.99 -6.04
C ASN A 96 -18.28 11.95 -6.99
N LYS A 97 -19.13 11.23 -7.71
CA LYS A 97 -18.73 10.15 -8.63
C LYS A 97 -17.79 10.61 -9.74
N LYS A 98 -17.92 11.86 -10.22
CA LYS A 98 -17.00 12.42 -11.22
C LYS A 98 -15.59 12.51 -10.62
N TYR A 99 -15.46 13.03 -9.41
CA TYR A 99 -14.16 13.13 -8.74
C TYR A 99 -13.59 11.76 -8.36
N TYR A 100 -14.41 10.82 -7.87
CA TYR A 100 -14.02 9.42 -7.69
C TYR A 100 -13.35 8.85 -8.93
N ASN A 101 -13.93 9.06 -10.11
CA ASN A 101 -13.42 8.54 -11.37
C ASN A 101 -12.04 9.08 -11.75
N THR A 102 -11.66 10.28 -11.31
CA THR A 102 -10.34 10.87 -11.62
C THR A 102 -9.17 10.12 -11.01
N PHE A 103 -9.39 9.26 -10.04
CA PHE A 103 -8.32 8.46 -9.43
C PHE A 103 -8.04 7.14 -10.17
N ALA A 104 -8.94 6.71 -11.05
CA ALA A 104 -8.76 5.49 -11.83
C ALA A 104 -7.71 5.68 -12.94
N PHE A 105 -7.01 4.62 -13.27
CA PHE A 105 -6.11 4.59 -14.41
C PHE A 105 -6.89 4.78 -15.70
N GLY A 106 -6.37 5.61 -16.62
CA GLY A 106 -7.04 6.01 -17.85
C GLY A 106 -8.03 7.17 -17.70
N SER A 107 -8.07 7.83 -16.53
CA SER A 107 -8.92 9.02 -16.31
C SER A 107 -8.38 10.30 -16.94
N GLY A 108 -7.11 10.35 -17.32
CA GLY A 108 -6.43 11.55 -17.81
C GLY A 108 -6.07 12.57 -16.74
N SER A 109 -6.27 12.24 -15.43
CA SER A 109 -5.92 13.17 -14.35
C SER A 109 -4.42 13.16 -14.06
N GLU A 110 -3.91 14.27 -13.49
CA GLU A 110 -2.49 14.39 -13.11
C GLU A 110 -2.05 13.40 -12.01
N TRP A 111 -3.00 12.82 -11.28
CA TRP A 111 -2.70 11.89 -10.19
C TRP A 111 -3.00 10.42 -10.51
N GLU A 112 -3.53 10.10 -11.68
CA GLU A 112 -3.93 8.72 -12.03
C GLU A 112 -2.78 7.70 -11.95
N THR A 113 -1.53 8.16 -12.14
CA THR A 113 -0.33 7.29 -12.10
C THR A 113 0.60 7.61 -10.92
N CYS A 114 0.30 8.63 -10.11
CA CYS A 114 1.16 9.08 -9.02
C CYS A 114 0.48 8.97 -7.65
N PRO A 115 0.81 7.97 -6.81
CA PRO A 115 0.17 7.76 -5.51
C PRO A 115 0.32 8.94 -4.54
N LEU A 116 1.43 9.70 -4.65
CA LEU A 116 1.64 10.89 -3.81
C LEU A 116 0.71 12.04 -4.22
N LYS A 117 0.45 12.20 -5.51
CA LYS A 117 -0.54 13.17 -6.00
C LYS A 117 -1.96 12.72 -5.62
N ALA A 118 -2.26 11.42 -5.77
CA ALA A 118 -3.54 10.85 -5.33
C ALA A 118 -3.78 11.07 -3.82
N LEU A 119 -2.76 10.85 -2.98
CA LEU A 119 -2.81 11.20 -1.55
C LEU A 119 -3.13 12.69 -1.33
N GLY A 120 -2.50 13.59 -2.08
CA GLY A 120 -2.75 15.02 -1.99
C GLY A 120 -4.18 15.39 -2.39
N ALA A 121 -4.64 14.94 -3.56
CA ALA A 121 -5.96 15.20 -4.10
C ALA A 121 -7.08 14.62 -3.20
N GLY A 122 -6.91 13.37 -2.74
CA GLY A 122 -7.86 12.67 -1.85
C GLY A 122 -7.67 12.94 -0.37
N GLY A 123 -6.67 13.73 0.04
CA GLY A 123 -6.40 14.08 1.43
C GLY A 123 -7.41 15.06 2.02
N LYS A 124 -7.32 15.31 3.34
CA LYS A 124 -8.21 16.25 4.06
C LYS A 124 -8.21 17.64 3.40
N THR A 125 -7.06 18.15 3.03
CA THR A 125 -6.92 19.49 2.44
C THR A 125 -7.21 19.53 0.94
N GLY A 126 -7.15 18.39 0.24
CA GLY A 126 -7.32 18.31 -1.22
C GLY A 126 -6.23 19.08 -2.00
N ILE A 127 -5.02 19.19 -1.43
CA ILE A 127 -3.93 19.97 -2.01
C ILE A 127 -2.86 19.02 -2.56
N VAL A 128 -2.56 19.15 -3.85
CA VAL A 128 -1.41 18.51 -4.50
C VAL A 128 -0.26 19.51 -4.59
N ARG A 129 0.91 19.06 -4.19
CA ARG A 129 2.14 19.86 -4.22
C ARG A 129 3.21 19.16 -5.03
N GLU A 130 3.95 19.94 -5.78
CA GLU A 130 5.16 19.51 -6.45
C GLU A 130 6.37 20.24 -5.90
N LYS A 131 7.51 19.58 -5.92
CA LYS A 131 8.79 20.24 -5.64
C LYS A 131 9.41 20.65 -6.96
N ASP A 132 9.76 21.92 -7.04
CA ASP A 132 10.60 22.42 -8.12
C ASP A 132 11.95 21.70 -8.12
N SER A 133 12.39 21.24 -9.28
CA SER A 133 13.64 20.46 -9.42
C SER A 133 14.88 21.26 -9.06
N ASN A 134 14.89 22.55 -9.35
CA ASN A 134 16.05 23.43 -9.19
C ASN A 134 16.08 24.08 -7.82
N THR A 135 14.98 24.72 -7.41
CA THR A 135 14.90 25.47 -6.16
C THR A 135 14.53 24.64 -4.94
N LYS A 136 14.07 23.37 -5.15
CA LYS A 136 13.51 22.49 -4.12
C LYS A 136 12.30 23.09 -3.39
N LYS A 137 11.81 24.26 -3.79
CA LYS A 137 10.62 24.90 -3.22
C LYS A 137 9.36 24.09 -3.60
N SER A 138 8.42 23.99 -2.66
CA SER A 138 7.15 23.31 -2.88
C SER A 138 6.11 24.31 -3.39
N ARG A 139 5.49 24.02 -4.54
CA ARG A 139 4.37 24.79 -5.09
C ARG A 139 3.09 23.98 -5.08
N ILE A 140 1.95 24.63 -4.92
CA ILE A 140 0.64 24.03 -5.10
C ILE A 140 0.36 23.97 -6.61
N VAL A 141 0.11 22.73 -7.10
CA VAL A 141 -0.24 22.51 -8.52
C VAL A 141 -1.72 22.21 -8.68
N TYR A 142 -2.38 21.76 -7.63
CA TYR A 142 -3.83 21.53 -7.62
C TYR A 142 -4.40 21.77 -6.23
N LYS A 143 -5.63 22.31 -6.18
CA LYS A 143 -6.44 22.44 -4.97
C LYS A 143 -7.87 22.02 -5.30
N ARG A 144 -8.36 20.99 -4.58
CA ARG A 144 -9.72 20.51 -4.70
C ARG A 144 -10.74 21.61 -4.41
N SER A 145 -11.78 21.71 -5.22
CA SER A 145 -12.87 22.64 -4.97
C SER A 145 -13.57 22.35 -3.63
N LYS A 146 -14.12 23.38 -2.98
CA LYS A 146 -14.72 23.29 -1.65
C LYS A 146 -16.03 22.48 -1.64
N ASP A 147 -16.72 22.42 -2.78
CA ASP A 147 -17.93 21.63 -2.99
C ASP A 147 -17.67 20.12 -3.11
N ILE A 148 -16.43 19.72 -3.37
CA ILE A 148 -16.03 18.32 -3.41
C ILE A 148 -15.60 17.88 -2.00
N ILE A 149 -16.56 17.39 -1.24
CA ILE A 149 -16.36 16.94 0.15
C ILE A 149 -16.17 15.42 0.21
N ILE A 150 -15.48 14.96 1.24
CA ILE A 150 -15.37 13.53 1.56
C ILE A 150 -16.74 13.03 2.00
N ASP A 151 -17.12 11.83 1.56
CA ASP A 151 -18.37 11.17 1.97
C ASP A 151 -18.40 11.06 3.51
N GLU A 152 -19.48 11.54 4.12
CA GLU A 152 -19.58 11.70 5.58
C GLU A 152 -19.34 10.39 6.34
N ASP A 153 -19.86 9.28 5.81
CA ASP A 153 -19.76 7.95 6.41
C ASP A 153 -18.49 7.18 6.03
N PHE A 154 -17.55 7.79 5.30
CA PHE A 154 -16.33 7.08 4.85
C PHE A 154 -15.51 6.55 6.03
N PHE A 155 -15.49 7.25 7.15
CA PHE A 155 -14.73 6.84 8.33
C PHE A 155 -15.60 6.11 9.37
N ASP A 156 -16.92 5.99 9.14
CA ASP A 156 -17.83 5.34 10.05
C ASP A 156 -17.77 3.81 9.92
N ASN A 157 -18.08 3.12 11.00
CA ASN A 157 -18.21 1.66 11.04
C ASN A 157 -17.03 0.91 10.40
N LYS A 158 -15.82 1.50 10.46
CA LYS A 158 -14.59 0.95 9.84
C LYS A 158 -14.65 0.83 8.31
N ASN A 159 -15.53 1.58 7.65
CA ASN A 159 -15.66 1.55 6.20
C ASN A 159 -14.31 1.84 5.50
N ASN A 160 -13.55 2.81 5.99
CA ASN A 160 -12.19 3.11 5.50
C ASN A 160 -11.23 1.91 5.62
N GLU A 161 -11.33 1.09 6.67
CA GLU A 161 -10.51 -0.12 6.84
C GLU A 161 -10.94 -1.21 5.85
N ILE A 162 -12.25 -1.37 5.64
CA ILE A 162 -12.82 -2.32 4.66
C ILE A 162 -12.36 -1.94 3.24
N VAL A 163 -12.45 -0.67 2.87
CA VAL A 163 -11.98 -0.16 1.57
C VAL A 163 -10.49 -0.45 1.39
N MET A 164 -9.68 -0.17 2.40
CA MET A 164 -8.25 -0.45 2.36
C MET A 164 -7.96 -1.95 2.19
N MET A 165 -8.64 -2.80 2.96
CA MET A 165 -8.47 -4.25 2.90
C MET A 165 -8.85 -4.82 1.52
N ARG A 166 -9.95 -4.36 0.92
CA ARG A 166 -10.38 -4.78 -0.43
C ARG A 166 -9.30 -4.49 -1.48
N ALA A 167 -8.73 -3.28 -1.45
CA ALA A 167 -7.67 -2.90 -2.39
C ALA A 167 -6.38 -3.69 -2.16
N GLN A 168 -5.98 -3.93 -0.91
CA GLN A 168 -4.83 -4.76 -0.59
C GLN A 168 -5.03 -6.20 -1.06
N GLN A 169 -6.22 -6.76 -0.85
CA GLN A 169 -6.57 -8.10 -1.31
C GLN A 169 -6.47 -8.19 -2.83
N ALA A 170 -7.11 -7.26 -3.57
CA ALA A 170 -7.04 -7.21 -5.03
C ALA A 170 -5.60 -7.12 -5.54
N LYS A 171 -4.77 -6.24 -4.94
CA LYS A 171 -3.35 -6.12 -5.28
C LYS A 171 -2.61 -7.46 -5.19
N TYR A 172 -2.78 -8.20 -4.10
CA TYR A 172 -2.01 -9.42 -3.87
C TYR A 172 -2.61 -10.66 -4.54
N GLU A 173 -3.91 -10.65 -4.86
CA GLU A 173 -4.55 -11.75 -5.59
C GLU A 173 -4.32 -11.65 -7.11
N GLN A 174 -4.31 -10.43 -7.67
CA GLN A 174 -4.25 -10.22 -9.12
C GLN A 174 -2.83 -9.96 -9.63
N HIS A 175 -1.92 -9.43 -8.81
CA HIS A 175 -0.57 -9.06 -9.26
C HIS A 175 0.47 -10.08 -8.79
N GLU A 176 0.94 -10.92 -9.72
CA GLU A 176 1.82 -12.05 -9.40
C GLU A 176 3.11 -11.65 -8.66
N PHE A 177 3.77 -10.56 -9.09
CA PHE A 177 4.98 -10.11 -8.41
C PHE A 177 4.70 -9.62 -6.99
N CYS A 178 3.63 -8.86 -6.76
CA CYS A 178 3.24 -8.45 -5.41
C CYS A 178 2.89 -9.65 -4.52
N LYS A 179 2.18 -10.65 -5.08
CA LYS A 179 1.86 -11.91 -4.41
C LYS A 179 3.13 -12.66 -4.02
N LYS A 180 4.07 -12.84 -4.95
CA LYS A 180 5.36 -13.46 -4.72
C LYS A 180 6.11 -12.78 -3.59
N VAL A 181 6.22 -11.45 -3.62
CA VAL A 181 6.88 -10.67 -2.55
C VAL A 181 6.22 -10.89 -1.20
N LEU A 182 4.88 -10.84 -1.14
CA LEU A 182 4.16 -11.06 0.12
C LEU A 182 4.39 -12.46 0.67
N LEU A 183 4.33 -13.48 -0.18
CA LEU A 183 4.55 -14.88 0.24
C LEU A 183 6.00 -15.12 0.68
N ALA A 184 6.98 -14.48 0.04
CA ALA A 184 8.40 -14.56 0.41
C ALA A 184 8.69 -13.98 1.80
N THR A 185 7.81 -13.12 2.36
CA THR A 185 7.92 -12.68 3.76
C THR A 185 7.58 -13.76 4.80
N LYS A 186 7.19 -14.98 4.36
CA LYS A 186 6.90 -16.16 5.20
C LYS A 186 5.93 -15.83 6.36
N ASP A 187 6.42 -15.94 7.59
CA ASP A 187 5.65 -15.65 8.80
C ASP A 187 6.15 -14.42 9.55
N ALA A 188 6.99 -13.59 8.91
CA ALA A 188 7.45 -12.35 9.51
C ALA A 188 6.28 -11.41 9.85
N LYS A 189 6.39 -10.73 10.98
CA LYS A 189 5.56 -9.58 11.31
C LYS A 189 5.82 -8.46 10.29
N LEU A 190 4.76 -7.86 9.78
CA LEU A 190 4.83 -6.76 8.83
C LEU A 190 4.36 -5.47 9.48
N SER A 191 5.24 -4.49 9.58
CA SER A 191 4.95 -3.18 10.16
C SER A 191 5.18 -2.06 9.17
N HIS A 192 4.21 -1.16 9.07
CA HIS A 192 4.30 0.03 8.22
C HIS A 192 4.88 1.19 9.01
N PHE A 193 5.94 1.81 8.47
CA PHE A 193 6.54 3.00 9.06
C PHE A 193 5.80 4.26 8.61
N ILE A 194 5.38 5.08 9.59
CA ILE A 194 4.75 6.38 9.36
C ILE A 194 5.78 7.48 9.62
N PRO A 195 6.31 8.12 8.56
CA PRO A 195 7.18 9.27 8.74
C PRO A 195 6.46 10.39 9.51
N ARG A 196 7.21 11.15 10.32
CA ARG A 196 6.73 12.30 11.10
C ARG A 196 5.90 11.97 12.35
N LYS A 197 5.67 10.70 12.66
CA LYS A 197 5.14 10.31 13.97
C LYS A 197 6.29 10.15 14.98
N PRO A 198 6.07 10.46 16.26
CA PRO A 198 7.06 10.22 17.31
C PRO A 198 7.51 8.76 17.34
N LYS A 199 8.75 8.52 17.83
CA LYS A 199 9.24 7.16 18.09
C LYS A 199 8.28 6.45 19.05
N GLY A 200 7.95 5.19 18.75
CA GLY A 200 6.95 4.40 19.49
C GLY A 200 5.51 4.52 18.93
N GLN A 201 5.21 5.58 18.17
CA GLN A 201 3.91 5.74 17.48
C GLN A 201 4.04 5.69 15.95
N ASN A 202 5.25 5.49 15.45
CA ASN A 202 5.58 5.54 14.03
C ASN A 202 5.52 4.20 13.31
N LEU A 203 5.10 3.13 13.99
CA LEU A 203 4.89 1.81 13.40
C LEU A 203 3.43 1.38 13.59
N ILE A 204 2.84 0.89 12.51
CA ILE A 204 1.52 0.26 12.52
C ILE A 204 1.67 -1.17 12.02
N VAL A 205 1.22 -2.14 12.82
CA VAL A 205 1.18 -3.55 12.41
C VAL A 205 0.13 -3.74 11.33
N PHE A 206 0.53 -4.30 10.19
CA PHE A 206 -0.32 -4.47 9.01
C PHE A 206 -1.03 -5.83 9.03
N TYR A 207 -1.95 -5.99 9.97
CA TYR A 207 -2.73 -7.21 10.16
C TYR A 207 -3.45 -7.66 8.89
N ASN A 208 -4.10 -6.74 8.16
CA ASN A 208 -4.79 -7.07 6.92
C ASN A 208 -3.87 -7.77 5.90
N THR A 209 -2.67 -7.23 5.70
CA THR A 209 -1.70 -7.80 4.76
C THR A 209 -1.24 -9.19 5.19
N MET A 210 -1.02 -9.41 6.49
CA MET A 210 -0.66 -10.72 7.02
C MET A 210 -1.82 -11.73 6.94
N MET A 211 -3.07 -11.29 7.13
CA MET A 211 -4.26 -12.13 6.91
C MET A 211 -4.39 -12.54 5.44
N ILE A 212 -4.17 -11.61 4.51
CA ILE A 212 -4.17 -11.90 3.07
C ILE A 212 -3.07 -12.94 2.77
N ARG A 213 -1.87 -12.76 3.32
CA ARG A 213 -0.76 -13.73 3.18
C ARG A 213 -1.17 -15.13 3.66
N LYS A 214 -1.80 -15.23 4.84
CA LYS A 214 -2.28 -16.51 5.38
C LYS A 214 -3.32 -17.16 4.45
N LYS A 215 -4.28 -16.41 3.95
CA LYS A 215 -5.28 -16.90 2.98
C LYS A 215 -4.63 -17.41 1.69
N LEU A 216 -3.68 -16.67 1.14
CA LEU A 216 -2.94 -17.07 -0.06
C LEU A 216 -2.16 -18.36 0.18
N LYS A 217 -1.46 -18.51 1.32
CA LYS A 217 -0.76 -19.76 1.67
C LYS A 217 -1.70 -20.96 1.75
N LEU A 218 -2.89 -20.78 2.34
CA LEU A 218 -3.89 -21.87 2.42
C LEU A 218 -4.37 -22.28 1.03
N LYS A 219 -4.67 -21.29 0.17
CA LYS A 219 -5.09 -21.58 -1.22
C LYS A 219 -4.03 -22.39 -1.98
N TYR A 220 -2.76 -22.01 -1.91
CA TYR A 220 -1.66 -22.73 -2.54
C TYR A 220 -1.44 -24.15 -2.01
N ARG A 221 -1.82 -24.43 -0.76
CA ARG A 221 -1.74 -25.81 -0.20
C ARG A 221 -2.87 -26.70 -0.70
N LEU A 222 -4.01 -26.13 -1.05
CA LEU A 222 -5.17 -26.87 -1.54
C LEU A 222 -5.10 -27.15 -3.06
N GLU A 223 -4.27 -26.39 -3.79
CA GLU A 223 -4.07 -26.54 -5.24
C GLU A 223 -2.90 -27.50 -5.60
N LYS A 224 -2.21 -28.06 -4.59
CA LYS A 224 -1.16 -29.08 -4.71
C LYS A 224 -1.65 -30.45 -4.25
#